data_3e50e99f31bcbe141816acba1133e140
#
_entry.id   3e50e99f31bcbe141816acba1133e140
#
_cell.length_a   1.000
_cell.length_b   1.000
_cell.length_c   1.000
_cell.angle_alpha   90.00
_cell.angle_beta   90.00
_cell.angle_gamma   90.00
#
_symmetry.space_group_name_H-M   'P 1'
#
loop_
_entity.id
_entity.type
_entity.pdbx_description
1 polymer ?
#
loop_
_entity_poly.entity_id
_entity_poly.type
_entity_poly.pdbx_seq_one_letter_code
_entity_poly.pdbx_strand_id
1 'polypeptide(L)'
;MAMLIKSTKFNEVEAFLLGLRDGAYCVGDLIDAILQIGNFKSKTFPKISPTGIPPSYPKETPLVNLYDLYVDMDYQRKIQLAKLISNLFKKGGFCKTPAGTIDYAVRNDGRKFVWDGLGRCLMAGMIGMKALPYSATLHEKDTSDRDAQKHEANWFSTKNGLQRKPKSEELFKAHVCEELPDAMKKLETL
;
A
#
# COMPACT_ATOMS: atom_id res chain seq x y z
N MET A 1 -18.36 -7.17 -12.21
CA MET A 1 -16.90 -7.17 -12.22
C MET A 1 -16.31 -7.08 -13.62
N ALA A 2 -16.60 -7.99 -14.54
CA ALA A 2 -16.07 -7.96 -15.91
C ALA A 2 -16.34 -6.66 -16.69
N MET A 3 -17.48 -6.02 -16.46
CA MET A 3 -17.85 -4.76 -17.09
C MET A 3 -17.03 -3.56 -16.57
N LEU A 4 -16.65 -3.54 -15.30
CA LEU A 4 -15.85 -2.48 -14.69
C LEU A 4 -14.41 -2.52 -15.20
N ILE A 5 -13.84 -3.73 -15.35
CA ILE A 5 -12.46 -3.94 -15.80
C ILE A 5 -12.26 -3.57 -17.29
N LYS A 6 -13.35 -3.51 -18.08
CA LYS A 6 -13.29 -3.14 -19.50
C LYS A 6 -13.55 -1.66 -19.76
N SER A 7 -13.75 -0.84 -18.72
CA SER A 7 -14.00 0.60 -18.91
C SER A 7 -12.72 1.35 -19.22
N THR A 8 -12.80 2.37 -20.08
CA THR A 8 -11.68 3.28 -20.38
C THR A 8 -11.11 3.89 -19.10
N LYS A 9 -11.96 4.24 -18.14
CA LYS A 9 -11.57 4.82 -16.85
C LYS A 9 -10.75 3.85 -15.98
N PHE A 10 -11.02 2.56 -16.04
CA PHE A 10 -10.20 1.56 -15.37
C PHE A 10 -8.77 1.56 -15.93
N ASN A 11 -8.63 1.59 -17.26
CA ASN A 11 -7.33 1.62 -17.91
C ASN A 11 -6.55 2.91 -17.60
N GLU A 12 -7.23 4.05 -17.47
CA GLU A 12 -6.61 5.31 -17.06
C GLU A 12 -6.06 5.24 -15.63
N VAL A 13 -6.80 4.67 -14.68
CA VAL A 13 -6.32 4.47 -13.30
C VAL A 13 -5.16 3.46 -13.26
N GLU A 14 -5.26 2.36 -13.98
CA GLU A 14 -4.18 1.37 -14.06
C GLU A 14 -2.91 1.99 -14.64
N ALA A 15 -3.02 2.77 -15.72
CA ALA A 15 -1.90 3.49 -16.32
C ALA A 15 -1.29 4.51 -15.36
N PHE A 16 -2.11 5.25 -14.62
CA PHE A 16 -1.64 6.17 -13.58
C PHE A 16 -0.82 5.42 -12.52
N LEU A 17 -1.35 4.33 -11.96
CA LEU A 17 -0.69 3.57 -10.90
C LEU A 17 0.60 2.88 -11.37
N LEU A 18 0.62 2.39 -12.62
CA LEU A 18 1.81 1.80 -13.23
C LEU A 18 2.86 2.86 -13.60
N GLY A 19 2.42 4.09 -13.81
CA GLY A 19 3.27 5.25 -14.11
C GLY A 19 3.87 5.93 -12.88
N LEU A 20 3.52 5.50 -11.65
CA LEU A 20 4.17 6.04 -10.45
C LEU A 20 5.66 5.72 -10.50
N ARG A 21 6.45 6.78 -10.33
CA ARG A 21 7.91 6.69 -10.26
C ARG A 21 8.34 6.35 -8.84
N ASP A 22 9.64 6.06 -8.70
CA ASP A 22 10.26 5.92 -7.40
C ASP A 22 10.10 7.22 -6.60
N GLY A 23 10.14 7.11 -5.26
CA GLY A 23 9.93 8.22 -4.34
C GLY A 23 8.70 8.06 -3.44
N ALA A 24 8.51 9.05 -2.59
CA ALA A 24 7.47 9.06 -1.56
C ALA A 24 6.17 9.69 -2.04
N TYR A 25 5.04 9.04 -1.73
CA TYR A 25 3.69 9.54 -2.04
C TYR A 25 2.82 9.51 -0.79
N CYS A 26 1.95 10.49 -0.62
CA CYS A 26 0.89 10.43 0.37
C CYS A 26 -0.15 9.38 -0.05
N VAL A 27 -0.50 8.49 0.87
CA VAL A 27 -1.48 7.41 0.61
C VAL A 27 -2.87 7.99 0.33
N GLY A 28 -3.24 9.07 1.03
CA GLY A 28 -4.50 9.79 0.80
C GLY A 28 -4.59 10.34 -0.62
N ASP A 29 -3.52 10.97 -1.12
CA ASP A 29 -3.49 11.52 -2.49
C ASP A 29 -3.62 10.42 -3.55
N LEU A 30 -3.01 9.25 -3.31
CA LEU A 30 -3.19 8.09 -4.20
C LEU A 30 -4.63 7.59 -4.21
N ILE A 31 -5.28 7.55 -3.05
CA ILE A 31 -6.71 7.17 -2.94
C ILE A 31 -7.57 8.16 -3.72
N ASP A 32 -7.36 9.45 -3.52
CA ASP A 32 -8.13 10.50 -4.17
C ASP A 32 -7.93 10.49 -5.69
N ALA A 33 -6.69 10.29 -6.15
CA ALA A 33 -6.39 10.13 -7.58
C ALA A 33 -7.10 8.92 -8.20
N ILE A 34 -7.08 7.76 -7.52
CA ILE A 34 -7.79 6.54 -7.97
C ILE A 34 -9.29 6.82 -8.10
N LEU A 35 -9.89 7.47 -7.11
CA LEU A 35 -11.32 7.77 -7.11
C LEU A 35 -11.70 8.80 -8.17
N GLN A 36 -10.89 9.83 -8.34
CA GLN A 36 -11.11 10.91 -9.30
C GLN A 36 -10.94 10.43 -10.74
N ILE A 37 -9.79 9.86 -11.09
CA ILE A 37 -9.51 9.37 -12.45
C ILE A 37 -10.50 8.29 -12.84
N GLY A 38 -10.78 7.36 -11.93
CA GLY A 38 -11.72 6.26 -12.15
C GLY A 38 -13.18 6.70 -12.21
N ASN A 39 -13.47 7.93 -11.79
CA ASN A 39 -14.85 8.39 -11.55
C ASN A 39 -15.62 7.36 -10.70
N PHE A 40 -14.96 6.77 -9.74
CA PHE A 40 -15.53 5.76 -8.88
C PHE A 40 -16.38 6.43 -7.81
N LYS A 41 -17.68 6.44 -8.04
CA LYS A 41 -18.62 6.85 -6.99
C LYS A 41 -18.69 5.77 -5.92
N SER A 42 -18.93 6.17 -4.69
CA SER A 42 -19.11 5.26 -3.53
C SER A 42 -20.14 4.13 -3.75
N LYS A 43 -20.99 4.27 -4.77
CA LYS A 43 -21.96 3.25 -5.21
C LYS A 43 -21.35 2.15 -6.09
N THR A 44 -20.14 2.36 -6.64
CA THR A 44 -19.48 1.45 -7.58
C THR A 44 -18.79 0.30 -6.83
N PHE A 45 -18.31 0.59 -5.64
CA PHE A 45 -17.71 -0.42 -4.75
C PHE A 45 -18.77 -0.92 -3.77
N PRO A 46 -18.71 -2.20 -3.37
CA PRO A 46 -19.63 -2.70 -2.35
C PRO A 46 -19.50 -1.79 -1.13
N LYS A 47 -20.61 -1.22 -0.71
CA LYS A 47 -20.68 -0.49 0.55
C LYS A 47 -20.03 -1.36 1.61
N ILE A 48 -19.30 -0.75 2.48
CA ILE A 48 -18.40 -1.26 3.53
C ILE A 48 -18.78 -2.61 4.15
N SER A 49 -20.01 -3.03 4.04
CA SER A 49 -20.52 -4.35 4.44
C SER A 49 -21.78 -4.67 3.64
N PRO A 50 -22.09 -5.93 3.34
CA PRO A 50 -23.43 -6.33 2.89
C PRO A 50 -24.54 -5.84 3.82
N THR A 51 -24.23 -5.57 5.09
CA THR A 51 -25.12 -4.98 6.10
C THR A 51 -25.03 -3.47 6.19
N GLY A 52 -24.13 -2.81 5.41
CA GLY A 52 -23.91 -1.36 5.47
C GLY A 52 -23.11 -0.89 6.69
N ILE A 53 -22.63 -1.81 7.53
CA ILE A 53 -21.88 -1.50 8.74
C ILE A 53 -20.38 -1.64 8.44
N PRO A 54 -19.55 -0.61 8.67
CA PRO A 54 -18.10 -0.74 8.57
C PRO A 54 -17.58 -1.85 9.49
N PRO A 55 -16.47 -2.52 9.16
CA PRO A 55 -15.85 -3.44 10.10
C PRO A 55 -15.63 -2.69 11.41
N SER A 56 -16.29 -3.15 12.47
CA SER A 56 -16.11 -2.57 13.80
C SER A 56 -14.83 -3.14 14.40
N TYR A 57 -13.90 -2.26 14.68
CA TYR A 57 -12.76 -2.59 15.51
C TYR A 57 -13.14 -2.38 17.00
N PRO A 58 -12.58 -3.18 17.94
CA PRO A 58 -12.69 -2.88 19.35
C PRO A 58 -12.31 -1.42 19.62
N LYS A 59 -12.99 -0.78 20.59
CA LYS A 59 -12.78 0.66 20.88
C LYS A 59 -11.33 0.99 21.24
N GLU A 60 -10.63 0.04 21.84
CA GLU A 60 -9.22 0.18 22.25
C GLU A 60 -8.24 -0.07 21.09
N THR A 61 -8.70 -0.48 19.91
CA THR A 61 -7.81 -0.72 18.76
C THR A 61 -7.25 0.62 18.27
N PRO A 62 -5.92 0.79 18.30
CA PRO A 62 -5.33 2.01 17.77
C PRO A 62 -5.52 2.07 16.25
N LEU A 63 -6.01 3.21 15.77
CA LEU A 63 -6.26 3.46 14.36
C LEU A 63 -5.37 4.60 13.87
N VAL A 64 -4.85 4.47 12.65
CA VAL A 64 -4.14 5.54 11.95
C VAL A 64 -4.96 6.02 10.77
N ASN A 65 -5.00 7.34 10.57
CA ASN A 65 -5.66 7.95 9.43
C ASN A 65 -4.85 7.69 8.16
N LEU A 66 -5.51 7.24 7.09
CA LEU A 66 -4.87 6.93 5.80
C LEU A 66 -4.24 8.14 5.13
N TYR A 67 -4.74 9.35 5.43
CA TYR A 67 -4.23 10.62 4.89
C TYR A 67 -2.99 11.13 5.63
N ASP A 68 -2.61 10.51 6.77
CA ASP A 68 -1.37 10.79 7.49
C ASP A 68 -0.23 9.85 7.10
N LEU A 69 -0.49 8.93 6.17
CA LEU A 69 0.44 7.90 5.76
C LEU A 69 1.12 8.25 4.44
N TYR A 70 2.35 7.84 4.35
CA TYR A 70 3.16 7.89 3.14
C TYR A 70 3.53 6.47 2.70
N VAL A 71 3.86 6.32 1.43
CA VAL A 71 4.46 5.10 0.86
C VAL A 71 5.69 5.50 0.08
N ASP A 72 6.72 4.70 0.17
CA ASP A 72 7.95 4.88 -0.58
C ASP A 72 8.02 3.82 -1.70
N MET A 73 7.90 4.29 -2.94
CA MET A 73 7.83 3.42 -4.11
C MET A 73 9.19 2.87 -4.54
N ASP A 74 10.29 3.31 -3.92
CA ASP A 74 11.62 2.79 -4.20
C ASP A 74 11.74 1.30 -3.87
N TYR A 75 11.04 0.84 -2.83
CA TYR A 75 11.03 -0.56 -2.45
C TYR A 75 9.64 -1.23 -2.52
N GLN A 76 8.57 -0.46 -2.69
CA GLN A 76 7.20 -1.01 -2.74
C GLN A 76 6.89 -1.69 -4.09
N ARG A 77 5.90 -2.56 -4.05
CA ARG A 77 5.39 -3.22 -5.26
C ARG A 77 4.60 -2.27 -6.11
N LYS A 78 4.71 -2.43 -7.43
CA LYS A 78 3.78 -1.76 -8.35
C LYS A 78 2.34 -2.10 -8.00
N ILE A 79 1.52 -1.08 -7.91
CA ILE A 79 0.11 -1.19 -7.54
C ILE A 79 -0.67 -1.70 -8.76
N GLN A 80 -1.33 -2.85 -8.61
CA GLN A 80 -2.16 -3.45 -9.64
C GLN A 80 -3.64 -3.24 -9.30
N LEU A 81 -4.30 -2.31 -9.95
CA LEU A 81 -5.70 -1.98 -9.70
C LEU A 81 -6.63 -3.18 -9.87
N ALA A 82 -6.42 -3.98 -10.92
CA ALA A 82 -7.19 -5.20 -11.17
C ALA A 82 -7.17 -6.15 -9.97
N LYS A 83 -6.01 -6.29 -9.32
CA LYS A 83 -5.84 -7.12 -8.14
C LYS A 83 -6.52 -6.54 -6.91
N LEU A 84 -6.42 -5.22 -6.70
CA LEU A 84 -7.13 -4.54 -5.60
C LEU A 84 -8.63 -4.72 -5.73
N ILE A 85 -9.19 -4.45 -6.91
CA ILE A 85 -10.63 -4.61 -7.18
C ILE A 85 -11.05 -6.08 -7.04
N SER A 86 -10.28 -7.01 -7.60
CA SER A 86 -10.56 -8.44 -7.44
C SER A 86 -10.62 -8.85 -5.96
N ASN A 87 -9.73 -8.33 -5.13
CA ASN A 87 -9.73 -8.61 -3.70
C ASN A 87 -10.93 -7.99 -2.98
N LEU A 88 -11.38 -6.79 -3.38
CA LEU A 88 -12.57 -6.15 -2.84
C LEU A 88 -13.85 -6.97 -3.11
N PHE A 89 -13.92 -7.66 -4.24
CA PHE A 89 -15.09 -8.44 -4.63
C PHE A 89 -15.02 -9.93 -4.28
N LYS A 90 -13.89 -10.44 -3.81
CA LYS A 90 -13.77 -11.85 -3.42
C LYS A 90 -14.54 -12.18 -2.15
N LYS A 91 -15.41 -13.25 -2.22
CA LYS A 91 -16.08 -13.89 -1.07
C LYS A 91 -16.58 -12.95 0.04
N GLY A 92 -17.13 -11.82 -0.32
CA GLY A 92 -17.66 -10.85 0.63
C GLY A 92 -16.78 -9.63 0.87
N GLY A 93 -15.72 -9.50 0.07
CA GLY A 93 -14.93 -8.27 0.02
C GLY A 93 -14.07 -8.04 1.26
N PHE A 94 -13.48 -6.85 1.28
CA PHE A 94 -12.67 -6.32 2.38
C PHE A 94 -13.40 -6.30 3.73
N CYS A 95 -14.73 -6.39 3.71
CA CYS A 95 -15.59 -6.21 4.88
C CYS A 95 -15.89 -7.46 5.70
N LYS A 96 -15.59 -8.66 5.20
CA LYS A 96 -15.87 -9.90 5.94
C LYS A 96 -14.75 -10.34 6.89
N THR A 97 -13.53 -9.93 6.58
CA THR A 97 -12.40 -10.14 7.47
C THR A 97 -11.93 -8.75 7.87
N PRO A 98 -11.81 -8.43 9.17
CA PRO A 98 -11.16 -7.18 9.57
C PRO A 98 -9.87 -7.11 8.77
N ALA A 99 -9.69 -6.04 8.01
CA ALA A 99 -8.41 -5.78 7.39
C ALA A 99 -7.39 -5.90 8.50
N GLY A 100 -6.44 -6.82 8.36
CA GLY A 100 -5.38 -6.95 9.36
C GLY A 100 -4.68 -5.61 9.56
N THR A 101 -3.88 -5.51 10.59
CA THR A 101 -3.04 -4.33 10.86
C THR A 101 -2.18 -4.01 9.65
N ILE A 102 -2.01 -2.73 9.37
CA ILE A 102 -0.96 -2.24 8.50
C ILE A 102 0.30 -2.00 9.32
N ASP A 103 1.46 -2.05 8.70
CA ASP A 103 2.71 -1.74 9.38
C ASP A 103 3.33 -0.49 8.77
N TYR A 104 3.68 0.47 9.63
CA TYR A 104 4.38 1.65 9.21
C TYR A 104 5.57 1.98 10.13
N ALA A 105 6.51 2.72 9.61
CA ALA A 105 7.62 3.29 10.36
C ALA A 105 7.46 4.81 10.47
N VAL A 106 7.94 5.39 11.56
CA VAL A 106 8.01 6.84 11.74
C VAL A 106 9.45 7.29 11.54
N ARG A 107 9.69 8.10 10.51
CA ARG A 107 11.00 8.72 10.24
C ARG A 107 11.22 9.94 11.12
N ASN A 108 12.44 10.45 11.18
CA ASN A 108 12.82 11.58 12.05
C ASN A 108 12.04 12.86 11.78
N ASP A 109 11.55 13.07 10.57
CA ASP A 109 10.70 14.21 10.20
C ASP A 109 9.23 14.04 10.65
N GLY A 110 8.90 12.95 11.33
CA GLY A 110 7.56 12.61 11.81
C GLY A 110 6.66 11.97 10.76
N ARG A 111 7.07 11.83 9.50
CA ARG A 111 6.28 11.14 8.49
C ARG A 111 6.20 9.65 8.78
N LYS A 112 5.03 9.07 8.48
CA LYS A 112 4.68 7.67 8.73
C LYS A 112 4.69 6.90 7.42
N PHE A 113 5.70 6.08 7.18
CA PHE A 113 5.87 5.33 5.94
C PHE A 113 5.35 3.91 6.08
N VAL A 114 4.33 3.56 5.29
CA VAL A 114 3.76 2.20 5.23
C VAL A 114 4.74 1.29 4.51
N TRP A 115 5.31 0.32 5.23
CA TRP A 115 6.17 -0.69 4.64
C TRP A 115 5.44 -2.03 4.41
N ASP A 116 4.32 -2.31 5.10
CA ASP A 116 3.40 -3.41 4.72
C ASP A 116 1.94 -2.97 4.80
N GLY A 117 1.15 -3.44 3.85
CA GLY A 117 -0.30 -3.22 3.84
C GLY A 117 -0.77 -2.08 2.94
N LEU A 118 0.06 -1.52 2.04
CA LEU A 118 -0.37 -0.49 1.09
C LEU A 118 -1.66 -0.88 0.34
N GLY A 119 -1.75 -2.12 -0.14
CA GLY A 119 -2.98 -2.59 -0.80
C GLY A 119 -4.21 -2.52 0.11
N ARG A 120 -4.05 -2.75 1.42
CA ARG A 120 -5.13 -2.61 2.42
C ARG A 120 -5.54 -1.16 2.59
N CYS A 121 -4.58 -0.23 2.66
CA CYS A 121 -4.84 1.20 2.72
C CYS A 121 -5.66 1.67 1.53
N LEU A 122 -5.23 1.32 0.31
CA LEU A 122 -5.91 1.73 -0.91
C LEU A 122 -7.32 1.14 -1.00
N MET A 123 -7.50 -0.16 -0.71
CA MET A 123 -8.81 -0.80 -0.69
C MET A 123 -9.73 -0.15 0.35
N ALA A 124 -9.23 0.12 1.55
CA ALA A 124 -10.00 0.80 2.60
C ALA A 124 -10.47 2.19 2.15
N GLY A 125 -9.56 3.01 1.61
CA GLY A 125 -9.89 4.34 1.10
C GLY A 125 -10.90 4.28 -0.05
N MET A 126 -10.73 3.36 -1.00
CA MET A 126 -11.67 3.16 -2.13
C MET A 126 -13.11 2.87 -1.66
N ILE A 127 -13.31 2.23 -0.52
CA ILE A 127 -14.63 1.97 0.07
C ILE A 127 -15.06 3.01 1.10
N GLY A 128 -14.31 4.11 1.24
CA GLY A 128 -14.64 5.25 2.08
C GLY A 128 -14.22 5.12 3.56
N MET A 129 -13.40 4.15 3.91
CA MET A 129 -12.77 4.11 5.24
C MET A 129 -11.66 5.17 5.30
N LYS A 130 -11.54 5.81 6.47
CA LYS A 130 -10.51 6.84 6.69
C LYS A 130 -9.35 6.37 7.55
N ALA A 131 -9.52 5.27 8.26
CA ALA A 131 -8.51 4.79 9.20
C ALA A 131 -8.47 3.26 9.24
N LEU A 132 -7.30 2.71 9.59
CA LEU A 132 -7.05 1.28 9.75
C LEU A 132 -6.27 1.01 11.05
N PRO A 133 -6.41 -0.20 11.62
CA PRO A 133 -5.52 -0.67 12.67
C PRO A 133 -4.07 -0.75 12.19
N TYR A 134 -3.14 -0.48 13.08
CA TYR A 134 -1.74 -0.43 12.73
C TYR A 134 -0.82 -1.08 13.77
N SER A 135 0.38 -1.41 13.32
CA SER A 135 1.57 -1.61 14.12
C SER A 135 2.60 -0.56 13.70
N ALA A 136 3.15 0.17 14.66
CA ALA A 136 4.13 1.21 14.38
C ALA A 136 5.52 0.76 14.82
N THR A 137 6.51 1.04 13.99
CA THR A 137 7.93 0.89 14.30
C THR A 137 8.55 2.29 14.34
N LEU A 138 9.26 2.60 15.41
CA LEU A 138 10.03 3.84 15.51
C LEU A 138 11.47 3.55 15.07
N HIS A 139 12.00 4.38 14.19
CA HIS A 139 13.45 4.39 13.94
C HIS A 139 14.17 4.94 15.16
N GLU A 140 15.43 4.52 15.35
CA GLU A 140 16.28 5.10 16.36
C GLU A 140 16.45 6.60 16.10
N LYS A 141 16.60 7.36 17.19
CA LYS A 141 16.84 8.79 17.11
C LYS A 141 18.11 9.05 16.26
N ASP A 142 18.01 10.03 15.40
CA ASP A 142 19.10 10.42 14.48
C ASP A 142 19.36 9.43 13.30
N THR A 143 18.50 8.44 13.08
CA THR A 143 18.56 7.61 11.87
C THR A 143 18.37 8.49 10.63
N SER A 144 19.31 8.48 9.68
CA SER A 144 19.16 9.22 8.44
C SER A 144 17.95 8.70 7.63
N ASP A 145 17.35 9.55 6.79
CA ASP A 145 16.24 9.12 5.91
C ASP A 145 16.63 7.94 5.01
N ARG A 146 17.88 7.90 4.55
CA ARG A 146 18.44 6.82 3.75
C ARG A 146 18.52 5.50 4.54
N ASP A 147 18.98 5.56 5.78
CA ASP A 147 19.06 4.34 6.62
C ASP A 147 17.67 3.88 7.05
N ALA A 148 16.77 4.82 7.35
CA ALA A 148 15.36 4.50 7.59
C ALA A 148 14.74 3.76 6.40
N GLN A 149 14.95 4.26 5.17
CA GLN A 149 14.49 3.62 3.94
C GLN A 149 15.07 2.20 3.76
N LYS A 150 16.36 1.99 4.06
CA LYS A 150 16.98 0.66 4.02
C LYS A 150 16.34 -0.31 5.02
N HIS A 151 16.10 0.15 6.25
CA HIS A 151 15.44 -0.67 7.27
C HIS A 151 14.03 -1.07 6.84
N GLU A 152 13.25 -0.11 6.31
CA GLU A 152 11.90 -0.35 5.82
C GLU A 152 11.89 -1.33 4.64
N ALA A 153 12.84 -1.19 3.70
CA ALA A 153 13.02 -2.11 2.57
C ALA A 153 13.36 -3.53 3.04
N ASN A 154 14.20 -3.66 4.06
CA ASN A 154 14.55 -4.95 4.68
C ASN A 154 13.33 -5.59 5.35
N TRP A 155 12.56 -4.84 6.14
CA TRP A 155 11.34 -5.37 6.76
C TRP A 155 10.31 -5.80 5.72
N PHE A 156 10.16 -4.99 4.66
CA PHE A 156 9.29 -5.31 3.52
C PHE A 156 9.72 -6.62 2.84
N SER A 157 11.01 -6.76 2.51
CA SER A 157 11.53 -7.95 1.82
C SER A 157 11.42 -9.20 2.68
N THR A 158 11.79 -9.11 3.95
CA THR A 158 11.73 -10.20 4.92
C THR A 158 10.31 -10.70 5.12
N LYS A 159 9.37 -9.79 5.41
CA LYS A 159 7.96 -10.16 5.64
C LYS A 159 7.32 -10.76 4.40
N ASN A 160 7.60 -10.21 3.23
CA ASN A 160 7.06 -10.72 1.98
C ASN A 160 7.71 -12.02 1.52
N GLY A 161 8.99 -12.23 1.83
CA GLY A 161 9.70 -13.49 1.59
C GLY A 161 9.11 -14.66 2.38
N LEU A 162 8.62 -14.40 3.59
CA LEU A 162 7.98 -15.42 4.43
C LEU A 162 6.54 -15.74 4.01
N GLN A 163 5.80 -14.76 3.46
CA GLN A 163 4.37 -14.93 3.13
C GLN A 163 4.10 -15.32 1.69
N ARG A 164 4.93 -14.89 0.75
CA ARG A 164 4.80 -15.14 -0.68
C ARG A 164 6.13 -14.88 -1.37
N LYS A 165 6.57 -15.82 -2.21
CA LYS A 165 7.76 -15.58 -3.06
C LYS A 165 7.56 -14.29 -3.87
N PRO A 166 8.31 -13.21 -3.56
CA PRO A 166 8.25 -11.98 -4.34
C PRO A 166 8.78 -12.26 -5.75
N LYS A 167 8.37 -11.47 -6.72
CA LYS A 167 8.97 -11.53 -8.05
C LYS A 167 10.43 -11.08 -7.96
N SER A 168 11.26 -11.60 -8.85
CA SER A 168 12.70 -11.26 -8.90
C SER A 168 12.94 -9.75 -9.01
N GLU A 169 12.08 -9.02 -9.74
CA GLU A 169 12.15 -7.54 -9.84
C GLU A 169 11.84 -6.84 -8.51
N GLU A 170 10.84 -7.32 -7.76
CA GLU A 170 10.45 -6.75 -6.46
C GLU A 170 11.55 -6.96 -5.41
N LEU A 171 12.18 -8.14 -5.43
CA LEU A 171 13.34 -8.44 -4.58
C LEU A 171 14.55 -7.59 -4.97
N PHE A 172 14.82 -7.46 -6.27
CA PHE A 172 15.96 -6.68 -6.73
C PHE A 172 15.86 -5.22 -6.29
N LYS A 173 14.69 -4.59 -6.45
CA LYS A 173 14.46 -3.22 -5.96
C LYS A 173 14.72 -3.09 -4.46
N ALA A 174 14.16 -4.00 -3.65
CA ALA A 174 14.36 -3.99 -2.22
C ALA A 174 15.85 -4.14 -1.86
N HIS A 175 16.54 -5.09 -2.50
CA HIS A 175 17.97 -5.33 -2.29
C HIS A 175 18.84 -4.15 -2.73
N VAL A 176 18.46 -3.41 -3.77
CA VAL A 176 19.14 -2.16 -4.16
C VAL A 176 18.93 -1.09 -3.08
N CYS A 177 17.71 -0.93 -2.57
CA CYS A 177 17.45 -0.02 -1.45
C CYS A 177 18.20 -0.40 -0.17
N GLU A 178 18.37 -1.71 0.09
CA GLU A 178 19.17 -2.23 1.20
C GLU A 178 20.68 -2.09 0.96
N GLU A 179 21.09 -1.66 -0.24
CA GLU A 179 22.51 -1.58 -0.68
C GLU A 179 23.27 -2.92 -0.57
N LEU A 180 22.57 -4.03 -0.83
CA LEU A 180 23.23 -5.32 -0.81
C LEU A 180 24.27 -5.42 -1.95
N PRO A 181 25.50 -5.90 -1.67
CA PRO A 181 26.63 -5.86 -2.62
C PRO A 181 26.32 -6.48 -3.99
N ASP A 182 25.63 -7.61 -4.02
CA ASP A 182 25.28 -8.31 -5.27
C ASP A 182 24.25 -7.52 -6.09
N ALA A 183 23.31 -6.85 -5.45
CA ALA A 183 22.32 -6.02 -6.13
C ALA A 183 22.96 -4.73 -6.66
N MET A 184 23.86 -4.11 -5.91
CA MET A 184 24.60 -2.92 -6.34
C MET A 184 25.50 -3.21 -7.53
N LYS A 185 26.25 -4.32 -7.48
CA LYS A 185 27.11 -4.75 -8.62
C LYS A 185 26.30 -5.01 -9.88
N LYS A 186 25.08 -5.57 -9.75
CA LYS A 186 24.20 -5.81 -10.89
C LYS A 186 23.61 -4.53 -11.46
N LEU A 187 23.34 -3.53 -10.62
CA LEU A 187 22.86 -2.22 -11.05
C LEU A 187 23.91 -1.46 -11.87
N GLU A 188 25.19 -1.56 -11.50
CA GLU A 188 26.29 -0.91 -12.22
C GLU A 188 26.54 -1.50 -13.63
N THR A 189 25.99 -2.69 -13.90
CA THR A 189 26.16 -3.38 -15.20
C THR A 189 24.95 -3.23 -16.14
N LEU A 190 23.91 -2.49 -15.74
CA LEU A 190 22.72 -2.17 -16.53
C LEU A 190 22.83 -0.77 -17.15
#